data_9ea36966f6978eaf040f6b817b4c9053
#
_entry.id   9ea36966f6978eaf040f6b817b4c9053
#
_cell.length_a   1.000
_cell.length_b   1.000
_cell.length_c   1.000
_cell.angle_alpha   90.00
_cell.angle_beta   90.00
_cell.angle_gamma   90.00
#
_symmetry.space_group_name_H-M   'P 1'
#
loop_
_entity.id
_entity.type
_entity.pdbx_description
1 polymer ?
#
loop_
_entity_poly.entity_id
_entity_poly.type
_entity_poly.pdbx_seq_one_letter_code
_entity_poly.pdbx_strand_id
1 'polypeptide(L)'
;MMNLKKLFTVTAIALPMSIVAFEVTGNHFKDTFKITSVTVHEDGTSFNAESDSAGQYGKVYLTYNLKSSSNDRNSGTWLGYGRGISPEGNLAVGNLMGVWTRDGSMISIKSLDEVTDGINYMQGTMTLISGEIKVEVYKVD
;
A
#
# COMPACT_ATOMS: atom_id res chain seq x y z
N MET A 1 32.13 -29.28 58.56
CA MET A 1 32.48 -28.41 57.44
C MET A 1 31.26 -28.17 56.59
N MET A 2 30.67 -27.02 56.64
CA MET A 2 29.55 -26.66 55.79
C MET A 2 30.05 -26.02 54.50
N ASN A 3 29.90 -26.68 53.38
CA ASN A 3 30.15 -26.06 52.08
C ASN A 3 28.95 -25.19 51.71
N LEU A 4 29.09 -23.87 51.88
CA LEU A 4 28.13 -22.92 51.36
C LEU A 4 28.30 -22.83 49.84
N LYS A 5 27.50 -23.58 49.09
CA LYS A 5 27.35 -23.30 47.67
C LYS A 5 26.55 -22.02 47.55
N LYS A 6 27.27 -20.91 47.26
CA LYS A 6 26.60 -19.66 46.87
C LYS A 6 25.86 -19.89 45.57
N LEU A 7 24.56 -19.98 45.66
CA LEU A 7 23.67 -20.02 44.51
C LEU A 7 23.56 -18.59 43.96
N PHE A 8 24.25 -18.30 42.87
CA PHE A 8 24.05 -17.06 42.15
C PHE A 8 22.79 -17.18 41.31
N THR A 9 21.70 -16.58 41.79
CA THR A 9 20.47 -16.44 40.98
C THR A 9 20.69 -15.25 40.04
N VAL A 10 20.95 -15.53 38.78
CA VAL A 10 20.97 -14.49 37.74
C VAL A 10 19.53 -14.17 37.43
N THR A 11 19.02 -13.07 37.95
CA THR A 11 17.71 -12.55 37.52
C THR A 11 17.89 -11.85 36.19
N ALA A 12 17.50 -12.51 35.11
CA ALA A 12 17.42 -11.86 33.81
C ALA A 12 16.25 -10.88 33.82
N ILE A 13 16.58 -9.57 33.86
CA ILE A 13 15.58 -8.53 33.68
C ILE A 13 15.31 -8.45 32.18
N ALA A 14 14.19 -9.02 31.75
CA ALA A 14 13.68 -8.80 30.40
C ALA A 14 13.14 -7.37 30.34
N LEU A 15 13.90 -6.46 29.74
CA LEU A 15 13.38 -5.13 29.39
C LEU A 15 12.30 -5.30 28.32
N PRO A 16 11.10 -4.70 28.50
CA PRO A 16 10.12 -4.70 27.45
C PRO A 16 10.69 -3.95 26.26
N MET A 17 11.00 -4.66 25.18
CA MET A 17 11.27 -4.03 23.90
C MET A 17 9.96 -3.44 23.41
N SER A 18 9.83 -2.12 23.47
CA SER A 18 8.76 -1.42 22.79
C SER A 18 8.99 -1.61 21.31
N ILE A 19 8.28 -2.56 20.70
CA ILE A 19 8.19 -2.65 19.25
C ILE A 19 7.35 -1.45 18.86
N VAL A 20 8.00 -0.40 18.34
CA VAL A 20 7.29 0.67 17.67
C VAL A 20 6.80 0.08 16.35
N ALA A 21 5.58 -0.47 16.37
CA ALA A 21 4.90 -0.84 15.15
C ALA A 21 4.61 0.45 14.37
N PHE A 22 4.81 0.41 13.05
CA PHE A 22 4.36 1.49 12.18
C PHE A 22 2.83 1.54 12.28
N GLU A 23 2.33 2.52 13.04
CA GLU A 23 0.90 2.74 13.18
C GLU A 23 0.43 3.73 12.12
N VAL A 24 -0.51 3.29 11.31
CA VAL A 24 -1.25 4.15 10.42
C VAL A 24 -2.55 4.53 11.14
N THR A 25 -2.50 5.68 11.81
CA THR A 25 -3.66 6.24 12.53
C THR A 25 -4.10 7.50 11.81
N GLY A 26 -5.36 7.66 11.60
CA GLY A 26 -5.89 8.88 10.99
C GLY A 26 -7.12 8.62 10.15
N ASN A 27 -7.56 9.66 9.48
CA ASN A 27 -8.69 9.58 8.56
C ASN A 27 -8.35 8.61 7.43
N HIS A 28 -9.25 7.68 7.22
CA HIS A 28 -9.13 6.74 6.11
C HIS A 28 -10.42 6.70 5.31
N PHE A 29 -10.30 6.28 4.08
CA PHE A 29 -11.46 5.96 3.25
C PHE A 29 -11.22 4.65 2.50
N LYS A 30 -12.32 4.03 2.11
CA LYS A 30 -12.35 2.87 1.23
C LYS A 30 -12.95 3.29 -0.10
N ASP A 31 -12.40 2.76 -1.17
CA ASP A 31 -12.93 3.01 -2.51
C ASP A 31 -12.70 1.80 -3.41
N THR A 32 -13.46 1.75 -4.49
CA THR A 32 -13.30 0.77 -5.56
C THR A 32 -13.00 1.51 -6.86
N PHE A 33 -11.83 1.23 -7.42
CA PHE A 33 -11.45 1.71 -8.74
C PHE A 33 -11.80 0.64 -9.78
N LYS A 34 -12.13 1.10 -10.96
CA LYS A 34 -12.35 0.24 -12.11
C LYS A 34 -11.17 0.35 -13.07
N ILE A 35 -10.60 -0.79 -13.45
CA ILE A 35 -9.57 -0.84 -14.49
C ILE A 35 -10.23 -0.47 -15.82
N THR A 36 -9.70 0.53 -16.49
CA THR A 36 -10.21 1.05 -17.77
C THR A 36 -9.39 0.58 -18.97
N SER A 37 -8.10 0.34 -18.75
CA SER A 37 -7.20 -0.20 -19.76
C SER A 37 -5.99 -0.89 -19.15
N VAL A 38 -5.36 -1.76 -19.90
CA VAL A 38 -4.18 -2.52 -19.51
C VAL A 38 -3.18 -2.51 -20.66
N THR A 39 -1.92 -2.23 -20.34
CA THR A 39 -0.81 -2.38 -21.27
C THR A 39 0.14 -3.43 -20.74
N VAL A 40 0.38 -4.48 -21.52
CA VAL A 40 1.26 -5.58 -21.14
C VAL A 40 2.66 -5.32 -21.68
N HIS A 41 3.65 -5.41 -20.78
CA HIS A 41 5.07 -5.31 -21.10
C HIS A 41 5.75 -6.65 -20.87
N GLU A 42 6.98 -6.81 -21.35
CA GLU A 42 7.76 -8.03 -21.13
C GLU A 42 8.02 -8.29 -19.64
N ASP A 43 8.35 -7.25 -18.88
CA ASP A 43 8.74 -7.31 -17.47
C ASP A 43 7.66 -6.80 -16.49
N GLY A 44 6.46 -6.54 -16.96
CA GLY A 44 5.40 -6.01 -16.13
C GLY A 44 4.14 -5.64 -16.87
N THR A 45 3.30 -4.88 -16.20
CA THR A 45 1.99 -4.49 -16.70
C THR A 45 1.63 -3.10 -16.18
N SER A 46 1.09 -2.26 -17.04
CA SER A 46 0.51 -0.98 -16.67
C SER A 46 -1.01 -1.09 -16.66
N PHE A 47 -1.61 -0.67 -15.54
CA PHE A 47 -3.06 -0.61 -15.37
C PHE A 47 -3.49 0.84 -15.25
N ASN A 48 -4.47 1.25 -16.04
CA ASN A 48 -5.17 2.51 -15.84
C ASN A 48 -6.50 2.22 -15.16
N ALA A 49 -6.85 3.04 -14.18
CA ALA A 49 -8.06 2.86 -13.41
C ALA A 49 -8.69 4.22 -13.06
N GLU A 50 -9.96 4.21 -12.73
CA GLU A 50 -10.69 5.39 -12.33
C GLU A 50 -11.69 5.09 -11.21
N SER A 51 -12.00 6.13 -10.42
CA SER A 51 -13.10 6.17 -9.48
C SER A 51 -13.85 7.49 -9.60
N ASP A 52 -15.16 7.44 -9.50
CA ASP A 52 -16.00 8.63 -9.59
C ASP A 52 -15.90 9.51 -8.35
N SER A 53 -15.60 8.93 -7.20
CA SER A 53 -15.49 9.65 -5.94
C SER A 53 -14.57 8.91 -4.96
N ALA A 54 -13.31 9.34 -4.89
CA ALA A 54 -12.28 8.77 -4.04
C ALA A 54 -12.02 9.67 -2.84
N GLY A 55 -12.79 9.49 -1.75
CA GLY A 55 -12.67 10.29 -0.54
C GLY A 55 -12.73 11.80 -0.84
N GLN A 56 -11.76 12.54 -0.30
CA GLN A 56 -11.66 14.00 -0.50
C GLN A 56 -11.12 14.40 -1.88
N TYR A 57 -10.66 13.47 -2.70
CA TYR A 57 -10.00 13.79 -3.98
C TYR A 57 -10.96 13.94 -5.15
N GLY A 58 -12.23 13.56 -4.99
CA GLY A 58 -13.23 13.64 -6.05
C GLY A 58 -13.07 12.56 -7.11
N LYS A 59 -13.21 12.92 -8.39
CA LYS A 59 -12.94 12.02 -9.51
C LYS A 59 -11.44 11.75 -9.60
N VAL A 60 -11.05 10.49 -9.56
CA VAL A 60 -9.62 10.11 -9.59
C VAL A 60 -9.33 9.21 -10.77
N TYR A 61 -8.24 9.53 -11.44
CA TYR A 61 -7.60 8.70 -12.47
C TYR A 61 -6.25 8.23 -11.96
N LEU A 62 -5.96 6.95 -12.11
CA LEU A 62 -4.72 6.32 -11.65
C LEU A 62 -4.07 5.52 -12.76
N THR A 63 -2.74 5.51 -12.73
CA THR A 63 -1.91 4.58 -13.50
C THR A 63 -1.00 3.84 -12.53
N TYR A 64 -1.03 2.52 -12.60
CA TYR A 64 -0.17 1.61 -11.85
C TYR A 64 0.79 0.93 -12.81
N ASN A 65 2.09 1.11 -12.61
CA ASN A 65 3.12 0.44 -13.41
C ASN A 65 3.79 -0.64 -12.57
N LEU A 66 3.39 -1.88 -12.74
CA LEU A 66 3.90 -3.03 -12.00
C LEU A 66 5.08 -3.64 -12.75
N LYS A 67 6.17 -3.91 -12.00
CA LYS A 67 7.34 -4.65 -12.48
C LYS A 67 7.55 -5.90 -11.65
N SER A 68 7.90 -6.99 -12.30
CA SER A 68 8.21 -8.26 -11.63
C SER A 68 9.63 -8.23 -11.09
N SER A 69 9.80 -8.63 -9.81
CA SER A 69 11.11 -8.83 -9.16
C SER A 69 11.51 -10.29 -9.10
N SER A 70 10.62 -11.20 -9.49
CA SER A 70 10.84 -12.64 -9.45
C SER A 70 10.55 -13.28 -10.81
N ASN A 71 11.23 -14.41 -11.10
CA ASN A 71 11.04 -15.12 -12.37
C ASN A 71 9.66 -15.76 -12.52
N ASP A 72 9.00 -16.06 -11.41
CA ASP A 72 7.63 -16.59 -11.40
C ASP A 72 6.54 -15.51 -11.60
N ARG A 73 6.94 -14.24 -11.61
CA ARG A 73 6.04 -13.09 -11.77
C ARG A 73 4.95 -13.01 -10.72
N ASN A 74 5.27 -13.40 -9.49
CA ASN A 74 4.33 -13.38 -8.35
C ASN A 74 4.56 -12.23 -7.37
N SER A 75 5.60 -11.44 -7.58
CA SER A 75 5.89 -10.27 -6.75
C SER A 75 6.75 -9.24 -7.47
N GLY A 76 6.73 -8.05 -6.97
CA GLY A 76 7.55 -6.98 -7.51
C GLY A 76 7.29 -5.64 -6.83
N THR A 77 7.76 -4.61 -7.51
CA THR A 77 7.56 -3.21 -7.16
C THR A 77 6.62 -2.55 -8.16
N TRP A 78 6.08 -1.40 -7.78
CA TRP A 78 5.29 -0.60 -8.69
C TRP A 78 5.43 0.88 -8.40
N LEU A 79 5.30 1.66 -9.46
CA LEU A 79 5.17 3.11 -9.41
C LEU A 79 3.83 3.50 -10.03
N GLY A 80 3.22 4.51 -9.49
CA GLY A 80 1.96 4.98 -10.00
C GLY A 80 1.83 6.49 -9.92
N TYR A 81 0.85 6.99 -10.65
CA TYR A 81 0.53 8.40 -10.72
C TYR A 81 -0.98 8.56 -10.61
N GLY A 82 -1.40 9.51 -9.80
CA GLY A 82 -2.81 9.83 -9.60
C GLY A 82 -3.11 11.29 -9.88
N ARG A 83 -4.32 11.51 -10.36
CA ARG A 83 -4.91 12.85 -10.49
C ARG A 83 -6.34 12.80 -9.98
N GLY A 84 -6.63 13.64 -9.00
CA GLY A 84 -7.97 13.84 -8.50
C GLY A 84 -8.48 15.22 -8.89
N ILE A 85 -9.74 15.31 -9.26
CA ILE A 85 -10.37 16.59 -9.56
C ILE A 85 -11.69 16.70 -8.81
N SER A 86 -11.82 17.77 -8.01
CA SER A 86 -13.05 18.05 -7.28
C SER A 86 -14.11 18.66 -8.21
N PRO A 87 -15.40 18.65 -7.80
CA PRO A 87 -16.46 19.33 -8.55
C PRO A 87 -16.18 20.84 -8.77
N GLU A 88 -15.42 21.46 -7.86
CA GLU A 88 -15.03 22.88 -7.96
C GLU A 88 -13.81 23.09 -8.88
N GLY A 89 -13.22 22.02 -9.42
CA GLY A 89 -12.09 22.07 -10.31
C GLY A 89 -10.72 22.11 -9.62
N ASN A 90 -10.64 21.79 -8.33
CA ASN A 90 -9.37 21.70 -7.61
C ASN A 90 -8.66 20.39 -7.96
N LEU A 91 -7.40 20.48 -8.35
CA LEU A 91 -6.58 19.35 -8.76
C LEU A 91 -5.74 18.83 -7.58
N ALA A 92 -5.86 17.55 -7.30
CA ALA A 92 -4.93 16.80 -6.45
C ALA A 92 -4.00 15.96 -7.32
N VAL A 93 -2.73 15.91 -6.95
CA VAL A 93 -1.68 15.16 -7.64
C VAL A 93 -1.08 14.15 -6.68
N GLY A 94 -0.89 12.93 -7.13
CA GLY A 94 -0.27 11.87 -6.34
C GLY A 94 0.83 11.16 -7.10
N ASN A 95 1.93 10.89 -6.39
CA ASN A 95 3.00 10.00 -6.78
C ASN A 95 2.97 8.79 -5.84
N LEU A 96 2.85 7.59 -6.41
CA LEU A 96 2.64 6.36 -5.67
C LEU A 96 3.84 5.45 -5.84
N MET A 97 4.26 4.82 -4.76
CA MET A 97 5.41 3.91 -4.76
C MET A 97 5.12 2.73 -3.84
N GLY A 98 5.21 1.53 -4.37
CA GLY A 98 4.83 0.38 -3.58
C GLY A 98 5.37 -0.96 -4.02
N VAL A 99 4.82 -1.98 -3.41
CA VAL A 99 5.10 -3.39 -3.66
C VAL A 99 3.81 -4.13 -3.95
N TRP A 100 3.94 -5.24 -4.64
CA TRP A 100 2.80 -6.09 -4.96
C TRP A 100 3.18 -7.57 -4.85
N THR A 101 2.18 -8.39 -4.55
CA THR A 101 2.24 -9.84 -4.61
C THR A 101 1.01 -10.36 -5.33
N ARG A 102 1.18 -11.48 -6.03
CA ARG A 102 0.07 -12.13 -6.76
C ARG A 102 -0.18 -13.52 -6.22
N ASP A 103 -1.46 -13.83 -6.06
CA ASP A 103 -1.97 -15.17 -5.83
C ASP A 103 -3.10 -15.44 -6.82
N GLY A 104 -2.81 -16.24 -7.84
CA GLY A 104 -3.77 -16.48 -8.91
C GLY A 104 -4.16 -15.21 -9.64
N SER A 105 -5.44 -14.90 -9.68
CA SER A 105 -6.01 -13.71 -10.32
C SER A 105 -6.08 -12.48 -9.40
N MET A 106 -5.57 -12.58 -8.17
CA MET A 106 -5.59 -11.49 -7.20
C MET A 106 -4.19 -10.93 -6.99
N ILE A 107 -4.07 -9.62 -7.06
CA ILE A 107 -2.85 -8.88 -6.75
C ILE A 107 -3.10 -8.04 -5.49
N SER A 108 -2.27 -8.25 -4.47
CA SER A 108 -2.25 -7.40 -3.28
C SER A 108 -1.24 -6.29 -3.48
N ILE A 109 -1.65 -5.05 -3.25
CA ILE A 109 -0.84 -3.85 -3.42
C ILE A 109 -0.73 -3.06 -2.12
N LYS A 110 0.43 -2.48 -1.88
CA LYS A 110 0.69 -1.56 -0.77
C LYS A 110 1.59 -0.44 -1.26
N SER A 111 1.35 0.78 -0.79
CA SER A 111 2.15 1.93 -1.18
C SER A 111 2.22 3.02 -0.12
N LEU A 112 3.26 3.83 -0.23
CA LEU A 112 3.32 5.16 0.35
C LEU A 112 3.18 6.16 -0.78
N ASP A 113 2.25 7.08 -0.62
CA ASP A 113 1.83 7.99 -1.67
C ASP A 113 2.13 9.42 -1.23
N GLU A 114 2.90 10.14 -2.03
CA GLU A 114 3.06 11.58 -1.89
C GLU A 114 1.93 12.26 -2.66
N VAL A 115 1.05 12.93 -1.93
CA VAL A 115 -0.10 13.61 -2.51
C VAL A 115 -0.11 15.08 -2.13
N THR A 116 -0.89 15.89 -2.83
CA THR A 116 -0.96 17.34 -2.64
C THR A 116 -1.22 17.75 -1.19
N ASP A 117 -1.99 16.97 -0.44
CA ASP A 117 -2.36 17.24 0.95
C ASP A 117 -1.55 16.44 1.99
N GLY A 118 -0.42 15.83 1.59
CA GLY A 118 0.48 15.12 2.50
C GLY A 118 0.85 13.72 2.03
N ILE A 119 1.03 12.81 2.97
CA ILE A 119 1.43 11.44 2.68
C ILE A 119 0.29 10.50 3.08
N ASN A 120 -0.02 9.57 2.20
CA ASN A 120 -0.96 8.48 2.46
C ASN A 120 -0.25 7.14 2.45
N TYR A 121 -0.77 6.21 3.23
CA TYR A 121 -0.52 4.78 3.09
C TYR A 121 -1.73 4.15 2.44
N MET A 122 -1.51 3.32 1.43
CA MET A 122 -2.56 2.57 0.76
C MET A 122 -2.31 1.08 0.84
N GLN A 123 -3.36 0.33 1.08
CA GLN A 123 -3.41 -1.10 0.86
C GLN A 123 -4.63 -1.46 0.03
N GLY A 124 -4.50 -2.45 -0.80
CA GLY A 124 -5.60 -2.82 -1.67
C GLY A 124 -5.42 -4.17 -2.34
N THR A 125 -6.46 -4.55 -3.05
CA THR A 125 -6.51 -5.79 -3.83
C THR A 125 -7.03 -5.50 -5.22
N MET A 126 -6.28 -5.93 -6.21
CA MET A 126 -6.63 -5.86 -7.60
C MET A 126 -7.11 -7.25 -8.05
N THR A 127 -8.37 -7.34 -8.47
CA THR A 127 -8.96 -8.58 -8.99
C THR A 127 -8.95 -8.54 -10.51
N LEU A 128 -8.07 -9.33 -11.12
CA LEU A 128 -7.80 -9.24 -12.56
C LEU A 128 -8.98 -9.65 -13.42
N ILE A 129 -9.80 -10.60 -12.95
CA ILE A 129 -10.95 -11.10 -13.72
C ILE A 129 -12.08 -10.08 -13.75
N SER A 130 -12.40 -9.46 -12.62
CA SER A 130 -13.47 -8.44 -12.56
C SER A 130 -13.01 -7.05 -12.99
N GLY A 131 -11.71 -6.79 -12.97
CA GLY A 131 -11.16 -5.47 -13.27
C GLY A 131 -11.38 -4.43 -12.16
N GLU A 132 -11.58 -4.87 -10.93
CA GLU A 132 -11.78 -4.00 -9.77
C GLU A 132 -10.54 -3.91 -8.91
N ILE A 133 -10.27 -2.71 -8.40
CA ILE A 133 -9.21 -2.44 -7.42
C ILE A 133 -9.89 -1.86 -6.18
N LYS A 134 -9.90 -2.63 -5.10
CA LYS A 134 -10.45 -2.20 -3.80
C LYS A 134 -9.31 -1.71 -2.95
N VAL A 135 -9.41 -0.49 -2.46
CA VAL A 135 -8.34 0.17 -1.69
C VAL A 135 -8.84 0.68 -0.36
N GLU A 136 -7.94 0.69 0.61
CA GLU A 136 -8.05 1.45 1.85
C GLU A 136 -6.90 2.45 1.90
N VAL A 137 -7.21 3.71 2.09
CA VAL A 137 -6.25 4.81 2.09
C VAL A 137 -6.26 5.50 3.45
N TYR A 138 -5.08 5.60 4.06
CA TYR A 138 -4.88 6.18 5.37
C TYR A 138 -3.96 7.38 5.29
N LYS A 139 -4.27 8.43 6.03
CA LYS A 139 -3.36 9.56 6.22
C LYS A 139 -2.21 9.14 7.12
N VAL A 140 -0.98 9.50 6.75
CA VAL A 140 0.23 9.25 7.56
C VAL A 140 0.69 10.58 8.14
N ASP A 141 0.82 10.60 9.45
CA ASP A 141 1.35 11.76 10.18
C ASP A 141 2.86 11.65 10.40
#